data_1d07c58ebd257f53f1610a29e9dad6ab
#
_entry.id   1d07c58ebd257f53f1610a29e9dad6ab
#
_cell.length_a   1.000
_cell.length_b   1.000
_cell.length_c   1.000
_cell.angle_alpha   90.00
_cell.angle_beta   90.00
_cell.angle_gamma   90.00
#
_symmetry.space_group_name_H-M   'P 1'
#
loop_
_entity.id
_entity.type
_entity.pdbx_description
1 polymer ?
#
loop_
_entity_poly.entity_id
_entity_poly.type
_entity_poly.pdbx_seq_one_letter_code
_entity_poly.pdbx_strand_id
1 'polypeptide(L)'
;GYRLIPSNKGQRMMVIKGNGGEGTSQIGAVLGALLGSNMKDGSIGKISENRFARADLEHILLCVDDDMRMEALRQTNYVKSIVTAQGKMDLERKGKQSYQGWMFARLLAFSNGDLQALYDRSDGFYRRQLVLTTREKPVGRIDDPDLAEKMKAEAEGIFLWAFEGLQRLVANNFKFTESQRTRDNREAVKRDSNNVFDFLESEGYIRLKADCTIS
;
A
#
# COMPACT_ATOMS: atom_id res chain seq x y z
N GLY A 1 -2.42 9.10 -10.10
CA GLY A 1 -1.34 9.67 -10.94
C GLY A 1 0.00 8.96 -10.78
N TYR A 2 0.51 8.75 -9.56
CA TYR A 2 1.85 8.15 -9.31
C TYR A 2 2.07 6.79 -10.02
N ARG A 3 1.02 6.06 -10.31
CA ARG A 3 1.07 4.73 -10.98
C ARG A 3 1.20 4.80 -12.51
N LEU A 4 1.19 5.97 -13.10
CA LEU A 4 1.28 6.15 -14.55
C LEU A 4 2.72 6.15 -15.08
N ILE A 5 3.72 6.17 -14.20
CA ILE A 5 5.14 6.21 -14.60
C ILE A 5 5.94 5.09 -13.95
N PRO A 6 6.97 4.53 -14.61
CA PRO A 6 7.81 3.48 -14.07
C PRO A 6 8.87 4.05 -13.12
N SER A 7 8.44 4.64 -11.99
CA SER A 7 9.34 5.28 -11.03
C SER A 7 8.87 5.08 -9.59
N ASN A 8 9.73 4.68 -8.70
CA ASN A 8 9.47 4.55 -7.26
C ASN A 8 10.07 5.71 -6.42
N LYS A 9 10.34 6.86 -7.03
CA LYS A 9 10.90 8.03 -6.32
C LYS A 9 10.07 8.48 -5.11
N GLY A 10 8.76 8.32 -5.16
CA GLY A 10 7.87 8.64 -4.03
C GLY A 10 7.97 7.68 -2.85
N GLN A 11 8.53 6.49 -3.06
CA GLN A 11 8.78 5.47 -2.03
C GLN A 11 7.55 5.18 -1.14
N ARG A 12 6.37 5.08 -1.74
CA ARG A 12 5.11 4.83 -1.04
C ARG A 12 4.32 3.70 -1.67
N MET A 13 3.80 2.83 -0.82
CA MET A 13 2.68 1.93 -1.10
C MET A 13 1.40 2.52 -0.51
N MET A 14 0.25 2.06 -0.98
CA MET A 14 -1.04 2.54 -0.51
C MET A 14 -1.84 1.38 0.08
N VAL A 15 -2.41 1.62 1.24
CA VAL A 15 -3.39 0.73 1.87
C VAL A 15 -4.69 1.51 1.98
N ILE A 16 -5.75 0.99 1.38
CA ILE A 16 -7.10 1.56 1.51
C ILE A 16 -7.87 0.64 2.44
N LYS A 17 -8.17 1.15 3.63
CA LYS A 17 -8.85 0.43 4.70
C LYS A 17 -10.33 0.80 4.71
N GLY A 18 -11.17 -0.22 4.70
CA GLY A 18 -12.63 -0.10 4.79
C GLY A 18 -13.25 -1.25 5.54
N ASN A 19 -14.54 -1.13 5.89
CA ASN A 19 -15.28 -2.17 6.61
C ASN A 19 -16.03 -3.12 5.67
N GLY A 20 -15.91 -2.90 4.35
CA GLY A 20 -16.63 -3.63 3.31
C GLY A 20 -17.84 -2.86 2.79
N GLY A 21 -18.12 -3.00 1.50
CA GLY A 21 -19.27 -2.35 0.85
C GLY A 21 -19.08 -0.86 0.51
N GLU A 22 -17.90 -0.27 0.74
CA GLU A 22 -17.63 1.13 0.39
C GLU A 22 -17.22 1.32 -1.08
N GLY A 23 -17.11 0.24 -1.84
CA GLY A 23 -16.80 0.31 -3.28
C GLY A 23 -15.30 0.25 -3.60
N THR A 24 -14.48 -0.30 -2.72
CA THR A 24 -13.03 -0.45 -2.93
C THR A 24 -12.71 -1.30 -4.17
N SER A 25 -13.44 -2.38 -4.41
CA SER A 25 -13.28 -3.23 -5.60
C SER A 25 -13.59 -2.47 -6.91
N GLN A 26 -14.47 -1.46 -6.87
CA GLN A 26 -14.74 -0.61 -8.04
C GLN A 26 -13.51 0.23 -8.42
N ILE A 27 -12.75 0.68 -7.42
CA ILE A 27 -11.47 1.38 -7.65
C ILE A 27 -10.48 0.44 -8.35
N GLY A 28 -10.41 -0.82 -7.91
CA GLY A 28 -9.60 -1.87 -8.56
C GLY A 28 -9.99 -2.07 -10.03
N ALA A 29 -11.28 -2.19 -10.31
CA ALA A 29 -11.81 -2.37 -11.66
C ALA A 29 -11.47 -1.19 -12.61
N VAL A 30 -11.59 0.04 -12.13
CA VAL A 30 -11.22 1.24 -12.90
C VAL A 30 -9.71 1.30 -13.15
N LEU A 31 -8.90 1.00 -12.15
CA LEU A 31 -7.44 0.95 -12.30
C LEU A 31 -7.03 -0.13 -13.32
N GLY A 32 -7.71 -1.29 -13.32
CA GLY A 32 -7.51 -2.34 -14.31
C GLY A 32 -7.84 -1.87 -15.73
N ALA A 33 -8.95 -1.14 -15.92
CA ALA A 33 -9.32 -0.57 -17.21
C ALA A 33 -8.28 0.45 -17.72
N LEU A 34 -7.71 1.26 -16.82
CA LEU A 34 -6.72 2.29 -17.17
C LEU A 34 -5.32 1.72 -17.44
N LEU A 35 -4.91 0.69 -16.73
CA LEU A 35 -3.54 0.17 -16.78
C LEU A 35 -3.41 -1.10 -17.62
N GLY A 36 -4.50 -1.82 -17.85
CA GLY A 36 -4.50 -3.06 -18.63
C GLY A 36 -3.47 -4.06 -18.13
N SER A 37 -2.65 -4.58 -19.04
CA SER A 37 -1.58 -5.55 -18.73
C SER A 37 -0.47 -5.01 -17.83
N ASN A 38 -0.41 -3.70 -17.58
CA ASN A 38 0.53 -3.09 -16.63
C ASN A 38 0.06 -3.18 -15.17
N MET A 39 -1.13 -3.70 -14.93
CA MET A 39 -1.66 -4.02 -13.61
C MET A 39 -1.71 -5.53 -13.42
N LYS A 40 -1.42 -5.98 -12.21
CA LYS A 40 -1.49 -7.38 -11.81
C LYS A 40 -2.13 -7.50 -10.44
N ASP A 41 -2.99 -8.50 -10.29
CA ASP A 41 -3.46 -8.92 -8.97
C ASP A 41 -2.39 -9.79 -8.30
N GLY A 42 -2.15 -9.55 -7.02
CA GLY A 42 -1.13 -10.29 -6.28
C GLY A 42 -1.19 -10.01 -4.79
N SER A 43 -0.82 -11.00 -3.99
CA SER A 43 -0.82 -10.86 -2.53
C SER A 43 0.50 -10.30 -2.02
N ILE A 44 0.44 -9.24 -1.21
CA ILE A 44 1.60 -8.66 -0.53
C ILE A 44 2.25 -9.67 0.40
N GLY A 45 1.45 -10.52 1.07
CA GLY A 45 1.97 -11.61 1.88
C GLY A 45 2.81 -12.60 1.07
N LYS A 46 2.31 -13.05 -0.08
CA LYS A 46 3.07 -13.93 -0.99
C LYS A 46 4.34 -13.27 -1.51
N ILE A 47 4.28 -11.99 -1.87
CA ILE A 47 5.44 -11.22 -2.33
C ILE A 47 6.51 -11.12 -1.23
N SER A 48 6.10 -10.99 0.04
CA SER A 48 7.03 -10.93 1.16
C SER A 48 7.77 -12.25 1.41
N GLU A 49 7.11 -13.38 1.19
CA GLU A 49 7.63 -14.70 1.57
C GLU A 49 8.18 -15.49 0.39
N ASN A 50 7.58 -15.38 -0.80
CA ASN A 50 7.90 -16.19 -1.96
C ASN A 50 8.75 -15.42 -2.97
N ARG A 51 10.02 -15.86 -3.13
CA ARG A 51 10.97 -15.28 -4.08
C ARG A 51 10.49 -15.30 -5.55
N PHE A 52 9.72 -16.31 -5.94
CA PHE A 52 9.20 -16.43 -7.30
C PHE A 52 8.06 -15.43 -7.58
N ALA A 53 7.23 -15.12 -6.58
CA ALA A 53 6.15 -14.16 -6.73
C ALA A 53 6.66 -12.74 -7.06
N ARG A 54 7.88 -12.40 -6.65
CA ARG A 54 8.50 -11.12 -6.98
C ARG A 54 8.84 -10.96 -8.46
N ALA A 55 9.26 -12.05 -9.12
CA ALA A 55 9.55 -12.02 -10.55
C ALA A 55 8.32 -11.75 -11.42
N ASP A 56 7.15 -12.00 -10.89
CA ASP A 56 5.87 -11.69 -11.56
C ASP A 56 5.53 -10.19 -11.59
N LEU A 57 6.27 -9.38 -10.83
CA LEU A 57 6.12 -7.91 -10.79
C LEU A 57 7.07 -7.20 -11.77
N GLU A 58 7.90 -7.94 -12.49
CA GLU A 58 8.78 -7.37 -13.50
C GLU A 58 7.94 -6.66 -14.59
N HIS A 59 8.31 -5.43 -14.92
CA HIS A 59 7.62 -4.56 -15.88
C HIS A 59 6.17 -4.17 -15.52
N ILE A 60 5.69 -4.49 -14.31
CA ILE A 60 4.35 -4.12 -13.84
C ILE A 60 4.38 -2.73 -13.22
N LEU A 61 3.39 -1.90 -13.53
CA LEU A 61 3.21 -0.58 -12.92
C LEU A 61 2.49 -0.64 -11.58
N LEU A 62 1.54 -1.56 -11.42
CA LEU A 62 0.71 -1.67 -10.23
C LEU A 62 0.43 -3.12 -9.88
N CYS A 63 0.74 -3.52 -8.66
CA CYS A 63 0.26 -4.75 -8.06
C CYS A 63 -0.85 -4.41 -7.06
N VAL A 64 -2.00 -5.06 -7.19
CA VAL A 64 -3.17 -4.88 -6.33
C VAL A 64 -3.39 -6.14 -5.51
N ASP A 65 -3.48 -5.99 -4.20
CA ASP A 65 -3.95 -6.99 -3.26
C ASP A 65 -5.38 -6.62 -2.86
N ASP A 66 -6.37 -7.22 -3.53
CA ASP A 66 -7.78 -6.83 -3.39
C ASP A 66 -8.41 -7.36 -2.10
N ASP A 67 -7.83 -8.38 -1.51
CA ASP A 67 -8.26 -8.96 -0.23
C ASP A 67 -7.04 -9.25 0.64
N MET A 68 -6.37 -8.18 1.06
CA MET A 68 -5.16 -8.29 1.86
C MET A 68 -5.48 -8.95 3.21
N ARG A 69 -4.79 -10.05 3.48
CA ARG A 69 -4.92 -10.76 4.75
C ARG A 69 -4.46 -9.88 5.92
N MET A 70 -5.19 -9.97 7.03
CA MET A 70 -4.88 -9.23 8.27
C MET A 70 -3.68 -9.79 9.05
N GLU A 71 -3.06 -10.86 8.55
CA GLU A 71 -1.88 -11.44 9.17
C GLU A 71 -0.68 -10.51 9.03
N ALA A 72 0.02 -10.28 10.14
CA ALA A 72 1.23 -9.47 10.14
C ALA A 72 2.34 -10.13 9.30
N LEU A 73 3.02 -9.35 8.49
CA LEU A 73 4.13 -9.82 7.66
C LEU A 73 5.31 -10.28 8.53
N ARG A 74 5.78 -11.49 8.32
CA ARG A 74 7.00 -12.01 8.97
C ARG A 74 8.25 -11.31 8.45
N GLN A 75 8.27 -10.96 7.17
CA GLN A 75 9.40 -10.32 6.50
C GLN A 75 8.93 -9.08 5.76
N THR A 76 9.50 -7.94 6.06
CA THR A 76 9.16 -6.66 5.42
C THR A 76 10.22 -6.16 4.45
N ASN A 77 11.42 -6.76 4.47
CA ASN A 77 12.57 -6.33 3.68
C ASN A 77 12.27 -6.32 2.17
N TYR A 78 11.58 -7.33 1.65
CA TYR A 78 11.25 -7.38 0.23
C TYR A 78 10.18 -6.35 -0.17
N VAL A 79 9.16 -6.16 0.65
CA VAL A 79 8.15 -5.11 0.43
C VAL A 79 8.83 -3.73 0.44
N LYS A 80 9.70 -3.48 1.43
CA LYS A 80 10.49 -2.23 1.50
C LYS A 80 11.36 -2.06 0.25
N SER A 81 12.04 -3.10 -0.20
CA SER A 81 12.91 -3.04 -1.37
C SER A 81 12.13 -2.75 -2.65
N ILE A 82 10.97 -3.38 -2.87
CA ILE A 82 10.11 -3.12 -4.03
C ILE A 82 9.63 -1.67 -4.02
N VAL A 83 9.12 -1.20 -2.89
CA VAL A 83 8.58 0.17 -2.76
C VAL A 83 9.65 1.25 -3.00
N THR A 84 10.92 0.93 -2.75
CA THR A 84 12.04 1.86 -2.93
C THR A 84 12.90 1.59 -4.17
N ALA A 85 12.60 0.54 -4.92
CA ALA A 85 13.38 0.17 -6.11
C ALA A 85 13.43 1.31 -7.13
N GLN A 86 14.63 1.67 -7.56
CA GLN A 86 14.86 2.68 -8.61
C GLN A 86 15.59 2.09 -9.83
N GLY A 87 15.47 0.79 -10.01
CA GLY A 87 16.19 0.08 -11.07
C GLY A 87 15.95 -1.41 -11.05
N LYS A 88 16.99 -2.15 -11.31
CA LYS A 88 16.95 -3.61 -11.33
C LYS A 88 17.03 -4.18 -9.93
N MET A 89 16.35 -5.31 -9.75
CA MET A 89 16.41 -6.15 -8.55
C MET A 89 16.75 -7.57 -8.96
N ASP A 90 17.30 -8.33 -8.01
CA ASP A 90 17.50 -9.76 -8.19
C ASP A 90 16.16 -10.49 -8.15
N LEU A 91 15.80 -11.11 -9.26
CA LEU A 91 14.55 -11.82 -9.47
C LEU A 91 14.85 -13.29 -9.79
N GLU A 92 13.96 -14.17 -9.36
CA GLU A 92 14.11 -15.59 -9.54
C GLU A 92 12.82 -16.23 -10.06
N ARG A 93 12.93 -17.02 -11.13
CA ARG A 93 11.84 -17.83 -11.69
C ARG A 93 12.10 -19.31 -11.41
N LYS A 94 11.05 -20.07 -11.13
CA LYS A 94 11.17 -21.49 -10.85
C LYS A 94 11.90 -22.21 -12.01
N GLY A 95 12.96 -22.97 -11.66
CA GLY A 95 13.76 -23.71 -12.64
C GLY A 95 14.70 -22.86 -13.51
N LYS A 96 14.89 -21.57 -13.18
CA LYS A 96 15.85 -20.69 -13.87
C LYS A 96 16.81 -20.07 -12.87
N GLN A 97 18.00 -19.69 -13.35
CA GLN A 97 18.92 -18.91 -12.54
C GLN A 97 18.33 -17.54 -12.22
N SER A 98 18.74 -16.96 -11.10
CA SER A 98 18.40 -15.58 -10.77
C SER A 98 18.96 -14.60 -11.81
N TYR A 99 18.26 -13.50 -12.01
CA TYR A 99 18.63 -12.48 -12.98
C TYR A 99 18.26 -11.09 -12.48
N GLN A 100 18.86 -10.07 -13.07
CA GLN A 100 18.57 -8.67 -12.76
C GLN A 100 17.40 -8.14 -13.62
N GLY A 101 16.21 -8.09 -13.03
CA GLY A 101 14.99 -7.59 -13.68
C GLY A 101 14.59 -6.18 -13.24
N TRP A 102 13.88 -5.44 -14.11
CA TRP A 102 13.39 -4.10 -13.81
C TRP A 102 12.23 -4.14 -12.82
N MET A 103 12.37 -3.42 -11.71
CA MET A 103 11.36 -3.32 -10.67
C MET A 103 10.93 -1.86 -10.46
N PHE A 104 9.69 -1.58 -10.77
CA PHE A 104 9.05 -0.29 -10.52
C PHE A 104 7.57 -0.44 -10.11
N ALA A 105 7.16 -1.65 -9.77
CA ALA A 105 5.81 -1.94 -9.32
C ALA A 105 5.48 -1.14 -8.05
N ARG A 106 4.29 -0.55 -8.00
CA ARG A 106 3.72 0.04 -6.79
C ARG A 106 2.72 -0.94 -6.22
N LEU A 107 2.66 -0.96 -4.91
CA LEU A 107 1.75 -1.84 -4.19
C LEU A 107 0.53 -1.04 -3.75
N LEU A 108 -0.64 -1.61 -3.98
CA LEU A 108 -1.93 -1.14 -3.49
C LEU A 108 -2.61 -2.31 -2.81
N ALA A 109 -3.08 -2.12 -1.60
CA ALA A 109 -3.89 -3.09 -0.90
C ALA A 109 -5.25 -2.51 -0.56
N PHE A 110 -6.28 -3.32 -0.73
CA PHE A 110 -7.59 -3.12 -0.12
C PHE A 110 -7.73 -4.09 1.05
N SER A 111 -8.19 -3.60 2.19
CA SER A 111 -8.22 -4.41 3.41
C SER A 111 -9.26 -3.90 4.39
N ASN A 112 -9.77 -4.80 5.22
CA ASN A 112 -10.55 -4.46 6.41
C ASN A 112 -9.65 -4.20 7.63
N GLY A 113 -8.35 -4.44 7.52
CA GLY A 113 -7.36 -4.30 8.59
C GLY A 113 -6.11 -3.58 8.15
N ASP A 114 -5.12 -3.57 9.01
CA ASP A 114 -3.86 -2.87 8.84
C ASP A 114 -2.77 -3.80 8.32
N LEU A 115 -1.89 -3.29 7.47
CA LEU A 115 -0.68 -3.99 7.06
C LEU A 115 0.39 -3.82 8.13
N GLN A 116 0.51 -4.82 8.98
CA GLN A 116 1.44 -4.84 10.09
C GLN A 116 2.66 -5.71 9.80
N ALA A 117 3.73 -5.48 10.55
CA ALA A 117 4.92 -6.30 10.57
C ALA A 117 5.05 -7.03 11.90
N LEU A 118 5.29 -8.35 11.87
CA LEU A 118 5.39 -9.15 13.08
C LEU A 118 6.65 -8.82 13.90
N TYR A 119 7.77 -8.60 13.21
CA TYR A 119 9.08 -8.38 13.86
C TYR A 119 9.71 -7.03 13.53
N ASP A 120 9.30 -6.34 12.47
CA ASP A 120 9.88 -5.07 12.06
C ASP A 120 9.15 -3.90 12.72
N ARG A 121 9.69 -3.44 13.82
CA ARG A 121 9.19 -2.27 14.57
C ARG A 121 9.82 -0.96 14.11
N SER A 122 10.65 -1.01 13.04
CA SER A 122 11.34 0.18 12.54
C SER A 122 10.36 1.11 11.83
N ASP A 123 10.64 2.40 11.89
CA ASP A 123 9.91 3.41 11.12
C ASP A 123 10.01 3.16 9.59
N GLY A 124 11.04 2.40 9.16
CA GLY A 124 11.32 2.12 7.77
C GLY A 124 10.20 1.44 6.99
N PHE A 125 9.40 0.60 7.64
CA PHE A 125 8.25 -0.07 7.02
C PHE A 125 7.00 0.83 7.03
N TYR A 126 6.66 1.41 8.18
CA TYR A 126 5.43 2.18 8.37
C TYR A 126 5.44 3.50 7.61
N ARG A 127 6.55 4.24 7.61
CA ARG A 127 6.67 5.50 6.86
C ARG A 127 6.46 5.36 5.35
N ARG A 128 6.57 4.15 4.81
CA ARG A 128 6.32 3.86 3.39
C ARG A 128 4.86 3.59 3.07
N GLN A 129 4.00 3.53 4.06
CA GLN A 129 2.57 3.30 3.89
C GLN A 129 1.80 4.63 3.84
N LEU A 130 0.93 4.77 2.87
CA LEU A 130 -0.15 5.75 2.83
C LEU A 130 -1.43 5.01 3.20
N VAL A 131 -1.84 5.14 4.45
CA VAL A 131 -3.02 4.45 4.97
C VAL A 131 -4.22 5.39 4.86
N LEU A 132 -5.11 5.07 3.92
CA LEU A 132 -6.35 5.80 3.69
C LEU A 132 -7.50 4.98 4.26
N THR A 133 -8.42 5.65 4.95
CA THR A 133 -9.66 5.04 5.43
C THR A 133 -10.82 5.54 4.58
N THR A 134 -11.69 4.62 4.17
CA THR A 134 -12.94 4.95 3.52
C THR A 134 -13.88 5.67 4.48
N ARG A 135 -14.91 6.31 3.95
CA ARG A 135 -16.03 6.80 4.75
C ARG A 135 -17.02 5.67 4.94
N GLU A 136 -17.73 5.69 6.05
CA GLU A 136 -18.84 4.78 6.26
C GLU A 136 -19.90 4.92 5.17
N LYS A 137 -20.52 3.80 4.84
CA LYS A 137 -21.63 3.78 3.87
C LYS A 137 -22.78 4.62 4.41
N PRO A 138 -23.27 5.65 3.66
CA PRO A 138 -24.41 6.43 4.12
C PRO A 138 -25.64 5.56 4.31
N VAL A 139 -26.41 5.86 5.35
CA VAL A 139 -27.69 5.18 5.59
C VAL A 139 -28.62 5.42 4.40
N GLY A 140 -29.25 4.35 3.90
CA GLY A 140 -30.15 4.43 2.75
C GLY A 140 -29.48 4.51 1.38
N ARG A 141 -28.14 4.40 1.29
CA ARG A 141 -27.47 4.31 0.01
C ARG A 141 -27.97 3.09 -0.79
N ILE A 142 -28.39 3.36 -2.01
CA ILE A 142 -28.72 2.31 -3.00
C ILE A 142 -27.42 2.02 -3.77
N ASP A 143 -27.03 0.74 -3.80
CA ASP A 143 -25.86 0.32 -4.56
C ASP A 143 -26.22 0.26 -6.06
N ASP A 144 -25.34 0.80 -6.90
CA ASP A 144 -25.46 0.76 -8.35
C ASP A 144 -24.64 -0.44 -8.87
N PRO A 145 -25.27 -1.49 -9.40
CA PRO A 145 -24.57 -2.65 -9.92
C PRO A 145 -23.69 -2.35 -11.13
N ASP A 146 -24.03 -1.30 -11.87
CA ASP A 146 -23.32 -0.90 -13.10
C ASP A 146 -22.26 0.19 -12.85
N LEU A 147 -21.99 0.53 -11.59
CA LEU A 147 -21.09 1.63 -11.24
C LEU A 147 -19.69 1.46 -11.87
N ALA A 148 -19.15 0.25 -11.85
CA ALA A 148 -17.83 -0.02 -12.46
C ALA A 148 -17.84 0.29 -13.97
N GLU A 149 -18.86 -0.13 -14.70
CA GLU A 149 -18.95 0.08 -16.15
C GLU A 149 -19.14 1.58 -16.46
N LYS A 150 -19.95 2.28 -15.68
CA LYS A 150 -20.11 3.75 -15.79
C LYS A 150 -18.78 4.47 -15.56
N MET A 151 -18.05 4.09 -14.52
CA MET A 151 -16.72 4.67 -14.24
C MET A 151 -15.69 4.32 -15.34
N LYS A 152 -15.73 3.12 -15.89
CA LYS A 152 -14.86 2.74 -17.01
C LYS A 152 -15.18 3.55 -18.27
N ALA A 153 -16.43 3.87 -18.52
CA ALA A 153 -16.82 4.73 -19.64
C ALA A 153 -16.26 6.15 -19.52
N GLU A 154 -15.94 6.61 -18.29
CA GLU A 154 -15.30 7.89 -18.02
C GLU A 154 -13.76 7.81 -17.91
N ALA A 155 -13.16 6.71 -18.39
CA ALA A 155 -11.72 6.41 -18.19
C ALA A 155 -10.80 7.54 -18.66
N GLU A 156 -11.12 8.24 -19.75
CA GLU A 156 -10.31 9.38 -20.24
C GLU A 156 -10.28 10.53 -19.23
N GLY A 157 -11.43 10.92 -18.67
CA GLY A 157 -11.53 11.95 -17.66
C GLY A 157 -10.79 11.56 -16.37
N ILE A 158 -10.94 10.29 -15.95
CA ILE A 158 -10.24 9.75 -14.78
C ILE A 158 -8.72 9.73 -15.02
N PHE A 159 -8.28 9.39 -16.24
CA PHE A 159 -6.87 9.45 -16.61
C PHE A 159 -6.31 10.87 -16.52
N LEU A 160 -7.01 11.85 -17.10
CA LEU A 160 -6.60 13.26 -17.06
C LEU A 160 -6.49 13.77 -15.62
N TRP A 161 -7.48 13.49 -14.78
CA TRP A 161 -7.43 13.82 -13.36
C TRP A 161 -6.25 13.14 -12.64
N ALA A 162 -5.98 11.89 -12.94
CA ALA A 162 -4.83 11.16 -12.40
C ALA A 162 -3.50 11.76 -12.90
N PHE A 163 -3.45 12.21 -14.14
CA PHE A 163 -2.29 12.88 -14.73
C PHE A 163 -1.98 14.22 -14.08
N GLU A 164 -2.99 15.05 -13.83
CA GLU A 164 -2.84 16.27 -13.03
C GLU A 164 -2.26 16.00 -11.64
N GLY A 165 -2.74 14.93 -10.99
CA GLY A 165 -2.18 14.47 -9.72
C GLY A 165 -0.71 14.05 -9.83
N LEU A 166 -0.29 13.47 -10.95
CA LEU A 166 1.11 13.16 -11.22
C LEU A 166 1.93 14.43 -11.40
N GLN A 167 1.45 15.41 -12.16
CA GLN A 167 2.16 16.69 -12.37
C GLN A 167 2.41 17.40 -11.04
N ARG A 168 1.40 17.45 -10.16
CA ARG A 168 1.55 18.02 -8.80
C ARG A 168 2.59 17.27 -7.97
N LEU A 169 2.59 15.93 -8.04
CA LEU A 169 3.55 15.11 -7.31
C LEU A 169 4.99 15.33 -7.81
N VAL A 170 5.19 15.42 -9.12
CA VAL A 170 6.49 15.72 -9.73
C VAL A 170 6.97 17.12 -9.33
N ALA A 171 6.10 18.13 -9.43
CA ALA A 171 6.40 19.50 -9.01
C ALA A 171 6.78 19.59 -7.52
N ASN A 172 6.21 18.70 -6.68
CA ASN A 172 6.54 18.59 -5.26
C ASN A 172 7.70 17.60 -4.97
N ASN A 173 8.57 17.33 -5.96
CA ASN A 173 9.72 16.43 -5.82
C ASN A 173 9.35 15.05 -5.26
N PHE A 174 8.23 14.48 -5.71
CA PHE A 174 7.68 13.18 -5.29
C PHE A 174 7.32 13.10 -3.79
N LYS A 175 7.16 14.22 -3.12
CA LYS A 175 6.63 14.27 -1.76
C LYS A 175 5.10 14.29 -1.79
N PHE A 176 4.48 13.29 -1.21
CA PHE A 176 3.02 13.21 -1.12
C PHE A 176 2.49 14.26 -0.12
N THR A 177 1.37 14.89 -0.49
CA THR A 177 0.58 15.67 0.47
C THR A 177 -0.22 14.70 1.32
N GLU A 178 0.06 14.67 2.61
CA GLU A 178 -0.64 13.80 3.56
C GLU A 178 -1.59 14.65 4.41
N SER A 179 -2.86 14.24 4.50
CA SER A 179 -3.80 14.83 5.44
C SER A 179 -3.42 14.46 6.88
N GLN A 180 -3.96 15.17 7.87
CA GLN A 180 -3.77 14.79 9.27
C GLN A 180 -4.28 13.37 9.50
N ARG A 181 -5.46 13.01 9.00
CA ARG A 181 -6.02 11.66 9.09
C ARG A 181 -5.09 10.57 8.53
N THR A 182 -4.42 10.81 7.41
CA THR A 182 -3.45 9.85 6.84
C THR A 182 -2.25 9.65 7.76
N ARG A 183 -1.77 10.72 8.40
CA ARG A 183 -0.69 10.63 9.40
C ARG A 183 -1.14 9.88 10.63
N ASP A 184 -2.31 10.21 11.16
CA ASP A 184 -2.87 9.56 12.36
C ASP A 184 -3.11 8.07 12.11
N ASN A 185 -3.65 7.69 10.95
CA ASN A 185 -3.82 6.29 10.56
C ASN A 185 -2.48 5.53 10.57
N ARG A 186 -1.42 6.13 10.02
CA ARG A 186 -0.09 5.50 10.00
C ARG A 186 0.49 5.32 11.40
N GLU A 187 0.35 6.32 12.26
CA GLU A 187 0.82 6.23 13.64
C GLU A 187 0.00 5.20 14.45
N ALA A 188 -1.31 5.09 14.18
CA ALA A 188 -2.15 4.04 14.77
C ALA A 188 -1.65 2.65 14.38
N VAL A 189 -1.45 2.37 13.08
CA VAL A 189 -0.92 1.08 12.61
C VAL A 189 0.43 0.75 13.26
N LYS A 190 1.31 1.74 13.40
CA LYS A 190 2.62 1.56 14.03
C LYS A 190 2.49 1.24 15.52
N ARG A 191 1.58 1.88 16.23
CA ARG A 191 1.30 1.65 17.64
C ARG A 191 0.72 0.27 17.84
N ASP A 192 -0.34 -0.08 17.11
CA ASP A 192 -1.05 -1.35 17.23
C ASP A 192 -0.17 -2.56 16.87
N SER A 193 0.90 -2.34 16.11
CA SER A 193 1.91 -3.38 15.85
C SER A 193 2.88 -3.62 17.01
N ASN A 194 2.81 -2.84 18.09
CA ASN A 194 3.72 -2.90 19.22
C ASN A 194 3.00 -3.21 20.53
N ASN A 195 2.89 -4.48 20.86
CA ASN A 195 2.21 -4.98 22.06
C ASN A 195 2.70 -4.34 23.39
N VAL A 196 3.89 -3.71 23.39
CA VAL A 196 4.38 -3.00 24.57
C VAL A 196 3.56 -1.74 24.87
N PHE A 197 3.08 -1.04 23.82
CA PHE A 197 2.20 0.12 24.03
C PHE A 197 0.83 -0.33 24.55
N ASP A 198 0.24 -1.38 23.97
CA ASP A 198 -1.02 -1.93 24.45
C ASP A 198 -0.92 -2.40 25.89
N PHE A 199 0.18 -3.07 26.26
CA PHE A 199 0.45 -3.49 27.62
C PHE A 199 0.54 -2.30 28.57
N LEU A 200 1.31 -1.26 28.22
CA LEU A 200 1.48 -0.07 29.06
C LEU A 200 0.18 0.74 29.21
N GLU A 201 -0.69 0.73 28.20
CA GLU A 201 -1.97 1.42 28.24
C GLU A 201 -3.04 0.61 28.98
N SER A 202 -3.08 -0.73 28.81
CA SER A 202 -4.09 -1.61 29.42
C SER A 202 -3.90 -1.82 30.92
N GLU A 203 -2.66 -1.85 31.40
CA GLU A 203 -2.33 -2.13 32.80
C GLU A 203 -2.16 -0.86 33.67
N GLY A 204 -2.47 0.32 33.12
CA GLY A 204 -2.42 1.58 33.87
C GLY A 204 -1.02 2.02 34.28
N TYR A 205 0.01 1.57 33.59
CA TYR A 205 1.37 2.01 33.81
C TYR A 205 1.54 3.49 33.49
N ILE A 206 1.85 4.29 34.50
CA ILE A 206 2.17 5.71 34.31
C ILE A 206 3.60 5.78 33.76
N ARG A 207 3.82 6.42 32.64
CA ARG A 207 5.16 6.80 32.19
C ARG A 207 5.80 7.67 33.26
N LEU A 208 6.74 7.11 34.01
CA LEU A 208 7.64 7.91 34.84
C LEU A 208 8.42 8.83 33.88
N LYS A 209 8.54 10.10 34.26
CA LYS A 209 9.29 11.12 33.50
C LYS A 209 10.71 10.63 33.22
N ALA A 210 11.25 11.10 32.09
CA ALA A 210 12.44 10.65 31.37
C ALA A 210 13.81 10.83 32.09
N ASP A 211 13.87 10.73 33.42
CA ASP A 211 15.12 10.87 34.18
C ASP A 211 15.74 9.53 34.62
N CYS A 212 15.20 8.41 34.15
CA CYS A 212 15.80 7.09 34.39
C CYS A 212 16.66 6.70 33.18
N THR A 213 17.95 6.99 33.25
CA THR A 213 18.97 6.31 32.47
C THR A 213 19.14 4.90 33.02
N ILE A 214 18.84 3.90 32.19
CA ILE A 214 19.20 2.51 32.46
C ILE A 214 20.71 2.42 32.22
N SER A 215 21.46 2.23 33.30
CA SER A 215 22.89 1.88 33.26
C SER A 215 23.08 0.42 32.84
#